data_4397d8d411213a9d53787dcd8d2002c7
#
_entry.id   4397d8d411213a9d53787dcd8d2002c7
#
_cell.length_a   1.000
_cell.length_b   1.000
_cell.length_c   1.000
_cell.angle_alpha   90.00
_cell.angle_beta   90.00
_cell.angle_gamma   90.00
#
_symmetry.space_group_name_H-M   'P 1'
#
loop_
_entity.id
_entity.type
_entity.pdbx_description
1 polymer ?
#
loop_
_entity_poly.entity_id
_entity_poly.type
_entity_poly.pdbx_seq_one_letter_code
_entity_poly.pdbx_strand_id
1 'polypeptide(L)'
;MKTKLYTYCIVLAVFIPLLIVLNILVGSVYIPFSDVMAILGGDTSNELQAGSYIIYGLRLPQVITAILCGASLAISGLLLQTTFKNPLVGPSLFGIDAGAALGVALVLLMMGGNITLGGLTASGYAAVLIAAFVGSITIALIVLFFSNIVRNAIVLLIIGIMIGYLTSSAITLLNFYATADGVRSYLLWGMGSFNSVTLEQIPLFSLLIIPVLISTFFLIKPLNAFSLGELYARNLGIKVQTLRSILLIITGLLVASVTSFCGPISFIGLAVPHLVRLVISSEDNKWLLPLTLFTGVAMALFCNLLCVLPGERGALPLNAVTSLVGAPIVLYVIVFKLKRFS
;
A
#
# COMPACT_ATOMS: atom_id res chain seq x y z
N MET A 1 -16.69 22.09 -12.96
CA MET A 1 -15.63 21.04 -12.92
C MET A 1 -14.24 21.62 -12.60
N LYS A 2 -13.75 22.62 -13.37
CA LYS A 2 -12.42 23.22 -13.13
C LYS A 2 -12.23 23.77 -11.71
N THR A 3 -13.22 24.51 -11.17
CA THR A 3 -13.15 25.10 -9.83
C THR A 3 -12.96 24.03 -8.74
N LYS A 4 -13.75 22.94 -8.75
CA LYS A 4 -13.61 21.84 -7.79
C LYS A 4 -12.24 21.15 -7.87
N LEU A 5 -11.71 20.99 -9.08
CA LEU A 5 -10.39 20.42 -9.31
C LEU A 5 -9.30 21.30 -8.68
N TYR A 6 -9.30 22.61 -8.97
CA TYR A 6 -8.32 23.55 -8.41
C TYR A 6 -8.41 23.61 -6.88
N THR A 7 -9.64 23.70 -6.33
CA THR A 7 -9.83 23.67 -4.87
C THR A 7 -9.25 22.41 -4.26
N TYR A 8 -9.48 21.25 -4.87
CA TYR A 8 -8.95 19.98 -4.36
C TYR A 8 -7.43 19.91 -4.42
N CYS A 9 -6.82 20.39 -5.51
CA CYS A 9 -5.36 20.49 -5.61
C CYS A 9 -4.77 21.40 -4.52
N ILE A 10 -5.39 22.56 -4.25
CA ILE A 10 -4.96 23.48 -3.20
C ILE A 10 -5.10 22.83 -1.82
N VAL A 11 -6.22 22.15 -1.56
CA VAL A 11 -6.43 21.43 -0.29
C VAL A 11 -5.34 20.39 -0.09
N LEU A 12 -5.02 19.57 -1.08
CA LEU A 12 -3.96 18.57 -0.98
C LEU A 12 -2.57 19.21 -0.81
N ALA A 13 -2.29 20.31 -1.52
CA ALA A 13 -1.03 21.04 -1.45
C ALA A 13 -0.77 21.66 -0.06
N VAL A 14 -1.83 21.99 0.68
CA VAL A 14 -1.71 22.49 2.06
C VAL A 14 -1.76 21.35 3.07
N PHE A 15 -2.63 20.36 2.85
CA PHE A 15 -2.90 19.30 3.81
C PHE A 15 -1.74 18.30 3.93
N ILE A 16 -1.08 17.95 2.82
CA ILE A 16 0.06 17.01 2.85
C ILE A 16 1.24 17.57 3.64
N PRO A 17 1.76 18.79 3.38
CA PRO A 17 2.81 19.38 4.21
C PRO A 17 2.41 19.50 5.69
N LEU A 18 1.17 19.88 5.98
CA LEU A 18 0.67 19.95 7.34
C LEU A 18 0.72 18.56 8.01
N LEU A 19 0.28 17.50 7.32
CA LEU A 19 0.36 16.13 7.86
C LEU A 19 1.81 15.68 8.04
N ILE A 20 2.73 16.01 7.15
CA ILE A 20 4.16 15.71 7.29
C ILE A 20 4.70 16.37 8.58
N VAL A 21 4.46 17.65 8.76
CA VAL A 21 4.87 18.38 9.95
C VAL A 21 4.27 17.77 11.23
N LEU A 22 2.97 17.48 11.23
CA LEU A 22 2.30 16.85 12.36
C LEU A 22 2.88 15.48 12.70
N ASN A 23 3.20 14.65 11.71
CA ASN A 23 3.82 13.34 11.93
C ASN A 23 5.25 13.43 12.46
N ILE A 24 5.97 14.52 12.18
CA ILE A 24 7.30 14.78 12.75
C ILE A 24 7.17 15.30 14.19
N LEU A 25 6.19 16.17 14.47
CA LEU A 25 5.99 16.77 15.80
C LEU A 25 5.34 15.81 16.78
N VAL A 26 4.30 15.08 16.34
CA VAL A 26 3.50 14.19 17.18
C VAL A 26 4.04 12.76 17.09
N GLY A 27 4.29 12.13 18.21
CA GLY A 27 4.79 10.77 18.31
C GLY A 27 4.46 10.15 19.66
N SER A 28 4.75 8.84 19.83
CA SER A 28 4.56 8.13 21.10
C SER A 28 5.39 8.69 22.24
N VAL A 29 6.53 9.33 21.93
CA VAL A 29 7.37 10.05 22.88
C VAL A 29 7.19 11.54 22.63
N TYR A 30 6.83 12.29 23.68
CA TYR A 30 6.70 13.73 23.58
C TYR A 30 8.09 14.39 23.49
N ILE A 31 8.30 15.23 22.48
CA ILE A 31 9.48 16.09 22.33
C ILE A 31 8.96 17.54 22.25
N PRO A 32 9.46 18.45 23.09
CA PRO A 32 9.06 19.86 23.03
C PRO A 32 9.29 20.46 21.64
N PHE A 33 8.41 21.35 21.23
CA PHE A 33 8.50 21.99 19.91
C PHE A 33 9.82 22.74 19.70
N SER A 34 10.34 23.39 20.77
CA SER A 34 11.66 24.06 20.78
C SER A 34 12.78 23.10 20.37
N ASP A 35 12.76 21.89 20.96
CA ASP A 35 13.80 20.88 20.75
C ASP A 35 13.71 20.28 19.34
N VAL A 36 12.48 20.06 18.85
CA VAL A 36 12.29 19.63 17.45
C VAL A 36 12.86 20.67 16.48
N MET A 37 12.62 21.98 16.71
CA MET A 37 13.15 23.03 15.86
C MET A 37 14.68 23.16 15.96
N ALA A 38 15.25 23.00 17.17
CA ALA A 38 16.69 22.98 17.35
C ALA A 38 17.36 21.81 16.62
N ILE A 39 16.79 20.60 16.76
CA ILE A 39 17.27 19.39 16.05
C ILE A 39 17.20 19.56 14.54
N LEU A 40 16.09 20.05 14.01
CA LEU A 40 15.93 20.29 12.56
C LEU A 40 16.84 21.43 12.08
N GLY A 41 17.20 22.37 12.97
CA GLY A 41 18.19 23.44 12.75
C GLY A 41 19.65 22.97 12.80
N GLY A 42 19.90 21.69 13.12
CA GLY A 42 21.24 21.10 13.14
C GLY A 42 21.94 21.17 14.50
N ASP A 43 21.22 21.43 15.60
CA ASP A 43 21.80 21.36 16.95
C ASP A 43 22.08 19.88 17.33
N THR A 44 23.34 19.58 17.63
CA THR A 44 23.84 18.25 17.98
C THR A 44 24.26 18.15 19.46
N SER A 45 23.72 19.01 20.31
CA SER A 45 24.01 18.99 21.74
C SER A 45 23.67 17.64 22.38
N ASN A 46 24.45 17.19 23.35
CA ASN A 46 24.25 15.91 24.03
C ASN A 46 22.85 15.77 24.65
N GLU A 47 22.24 16.88 25.07
CA GLU A 47 20.89 16.94 25.65
C GLU A 47 19.81 16.56 24.63
N LEU A 48 20.03 16.87 23.34
CA LEU A 48 19.09 16.59 22.23
C LEU A 48 19.36 15.29 21.48
N GLN A 49 20.39 14.52 21.87
CA GLN A 49 20.79 13.30 21.14
C GLN A 49 19.68 12.26 21.05
N ALA A 50 18.96 12.01 22.15
CA ALA A 50 17.83 11.08 22.15
C ALA A 50 16.68 11.57 21.26
N GLY A 51 16.36 12.87 21.30
CA GLY A 51 15.37 13.50 20.43
C GLY A 51 15.76 13.42 18.95
N SER A 52 17.02 13.66 18.64
CA SER A 52 17.58 13.57 17.29
C SER A 52 17.45 12.14 16.72
N TYR A 53 17.77 11.12 17.52
CA TYR A 53 17.56 9.73 17.13
C TYR A 53 16.08 9.42 16.84
N ILE A 54 15.16 9.90 17.66
CA ILE A 54 13.72 9.69 17.45
C ILE A 54 13.26 10.39 16.16
N ILE A 55 13.70 11.62 15.90
CA ILE A 55 13.27 12.36 14.70
C ILE A 55 13.87 11.75 13.44
N TYR A 56 15.19 11.62 13.37
CA TYR A 56 15.85 11.15 12.15
C TYR A 56 15.84 9.62 12.00
N GLY A 57 15.93 8.87 13.10
CA GLY A 57 15.99 7.40 13.07
C GLY A 57 14.61 6.71 12.99
N LEU A 58 13.55 7.36 13.49
CA LEU A 58 12.21 6.75 13.56
C LEU A 58 11.16 7.54 12.79
N ARG A 59 10.93 8.83 13.13
CA ARG A 59 9.80 9.61 12.58
C ARG A 59 9.99 9.93 11.10
N LEU A 60 11.17 10.35 10.69
CA LEU A 60 11.44 10.70 9.30
C LEU A 60 11.34 9.49 8.35
N PRO A 61 11.96 8.33 8.65
CA PRO A 61 11.74 7.11 7.87
C PRO A 61 10.27 6.70 7.80
N GLN A 62 9.54 6.79 8.92
CA GLN A 62 8.12 6.47 8.99
C GLN A 62 7.27 7.37 8.07
N VAL A 63 7.53 8.66 8.03
CA VAL A 63 6.85 9.63 7.14
C VAL A 63 7.14 9.29 5.67
N ILE A 64 8.40 9.05 5.30
CA ILE A 64 8.78 8.69 3.93
C ILE A 64 8.11 7.38 3.53
N THR A 65 8.11 6.39 4.42
CA THR A 65 7.45 5.10 4.19
C THR A 65 5.95 5.27 3.98
N ALA A 66 5.27 6.07 4.80
CA ALA A 66 3.84 6.37 4.65
C ALA A 66 3.53 7.03 3.30
N ILE A 67 4.37 7.97 2.85
CA ILE A 67 4.25 8.62 1.54
C ILE A 67 4.33 7.59 0.41
N LEU A 68 5.38 6.76 0.41
CA LEU A 68 5.59 5.74 -0.63
C LEU A 68 4.50 4.68 -0.64
N CYS A 69 4.10 4.19 0.53
CA CYS A 69 3.04 3.20 0.68
C CYS A 69 1.68 3.76 0.24
N GLY A 70 1.33 4.96 0.69
CA GLY A 70 0.07 5.60 0.34
C GLY A 70 -0.08 5.83 -1.16
N ALA A 71 0.97 6.35 -1.81
CA ALA A 71 1.02 6.52 -3.25
C ALA A 71 0.87 5.17 -3.99
N SER A 72 1.65 4.17 -3.58
CA SER A 72 1.69 2.84 -4.22
C SER A 72 0.36 2.11 -4.14
N LEU A 73 -0.23 2.02 -2.94
CA LEU A 73 -1.49 1.32 -2.74
C LEU A 73 -2.65 2.01 -3.44
N ALA A 74 -2.72 3.35 -3.38
CA ALA A 74 -3.78 4.11 -4.04
C ALA A 74 -3.72 3.95 -5.57
N ILE A 75 -2.54 4.04 -6.16
CA ILE A 75 -2.34 3.81 -7.60
C ILE A 75 -2.66 2.36 -7.97
N SER A 76 -2.17 1.38 -7.21
CA SER A 76 -2.50 -0.03 -7.42
C SER A 76 -4.02 -0.27 -7.45
N GLY A 77 -4.74 0.34 -6.51
CA GLY A 77 -6.20 0.27 -6.48
C GLY A 77 -6.85 0.90 -7.70
N LEU A 78 -6.40 2.08 -8.12
CA LEU A 78 -6.92 2.74 -9.33
C LEU A 78 -6.72 1.90 -10.59
N LEU A 79 -5.52 1.33 -10.76
CA LEU A 79 -5.19 0.49 -11.91
C LEU A 79 -6.05 -0.77 -11.94
N LEU A 80 -6.25 -1.44 -10.81
CA LEU A 80 -7.10 -2.62 -10.71
C LEU A 80 -8.57 -2.30 -10.97
N GLN A 81 -9.11 -1.25 -10.35
CA GLN A 81 -10.49 -0.80 -10.58
C GLN A 81 -10.74 -0.50 -12.06
N THR A 82 -9.78 0.11 -12.74
CA THR A 82 -9.84 0.38 -14.18
C THR A 82 -9.75 -0.91 -14.99
N THR A 83 -8.80 -1.81 -14.65
CA THR A 83 -8.57 -3.08 -15.35
C THR A 83 -9.80 -3.99 -15.31
N PHE A 84 -10.46 -4.06 -14.16
CA PHE A 84 -11.61 -4.93 -13.93
C PHE A 84 -12.95 -4.23 -14.11
N LYS A 85 -12.95 -2.93 -14.44
CA LYS A 85 -14.16 -2.10 -14.53
C LYS A 85 -15.10 -2.32 -13.34
N ASN A 86 -14.51 -2.57 -12.20
CA ASN A 86 -15.22 -2.83 -10.96
C ASN A 86 -14.63 -1.93 -9.86
N PRO A 87 -15.40 -0.99 -9.37
CA PRO A 87 -14.93 -0.05 -8.35
C PRO A 87 -14.63 -0.71 -7.00
N LEU A 88 -15.13 -1.92 -6.74
CA LEU A 88 -14.93 -2.64 -5.49
C LEU A 88 -13.64 -3.48 -5.46
N VAL A 89 -12.88 -3.47 -6.55
CA VAL A 89 -11.63 -4.23 -6.62
C VAL A 89 -10.51 -3.45 -5.95
N GLY A 90 -9.82 -4.13 -5.04
CA GLY A 90 -8.63 -3.64 -4.37
C GLY A 90 -7.45 -4.62 -4.49
N PRO A 91 -6.24 -4.18 -4.17
CA PRO A 91 -5.04 -5.01 -4.28
C PRO A 91 -5.12 -6.33 -3.50
N SER A 92 -5.71 -6.32 -2.32
CA SER A 92 -5.87 -7.48 -1.45
C SER A 92 -6.75 -8.60 -2.03
N LEU A 93 -7.68 -8.28 -2.95
CA LEU A 93 -8.55 -9.27 -3.58
C LEU A 93 -7.83 -10.20 -4.58
N PHE A 94 -6.62 -9.83 -5.01
CA PHE A 94 -5.82 -10.65 -5.92
C PHE A 94 -4.92 -11.65 -5.22
N GLY A 95 -4.97 -11.73 -3.88
CA GLY A 95 -4.17 -12.65 -3.11
C GLY A 95 -2.66 -12.33 -3.08
N ILE A 96 -2.22 -11.18 -3.60
CA ILE A 96 -0.81 -10.77 -3.58
C ILE A 96 -0.33 -10.62 -2.14
N ASP A 97 -1.14 -9.96 -1.29
CA ASP A 97 -0.89 -9.85 0.15
C ASP A 97 -0.92 -11.22 0.85
N ALA A 98 -1.82 -12.12 0.41
CA ALA A 98 -1.89 -13.48 0.92
C ALA A 98 -0.63 -14.30 0.56
N GLY A 99 -0.05 -14.05 -0.62
CA GLY A 99 1.24 -14.61 -1.02
C GLY A 99 2.38 -14.16 -0.11
N ALA A 100 2.44 -12.85 0.20
CA ALA A 100 3.39 -12.35 1.18
C ALA A 100 3.20 -13.01 2.54
N ALA A 101 1.95 -13.06 3.01
CA ALA A 101 1.59 -13.67 4.29
C ALA A 101 1.98 -15.14 4.38
N LEU A 102 1.80 -15.91 3.29
CA LEU A 102 2.25 -17.31 3.22
C LEU A 102 3.77 -17.43 3.27
N GLY A 103 4.50 -16.58 2.51
CA GLY A 103 5.96 -16.56 2.54
C GLY A 103 6.50 -16.28 3.95
N VAL A 104 5.94 -15.28 4.63
CA VAL A 104 6.29 -14.92 6.01
C VAL A 104 5.90 -16.03 6.99
N ALA A 105 4.73 -16.63 6.81
CA ALA A 105 4.30 -17.75 7.64
C ALA A 105 5.27 -18.92 7.57
N LEU A 106 5.75 -19.28 6.38
CA LEU A 106 6.77 -20.34 6.23
C LEU A 106 8.04 -20.00 7.02
N VAL A 107 8.51 -18.76 6.99
CA VAL A 107 9.73 -18.35 7.68
C VAL A 107 9.53 -18.27 9.20
N LEU A 108 8.48 -17.58 9.66
CA LEU A 108 8.29 -17.34 11.10
C LEU A 108 7.74 -18.56 11.83
N LEU A 109 6.83 -19.33 11.20
CA LEU A 109 6.13 -20.43 11.86
C LEU A 109 6.89 -21.75 11.76
N MET A 110 7.64 -22.01 10.66
CA MET A 110 8.35 -23.26 10.46
C MET A 110 9.86 -23.15 10.61
N MET A 111 10.47 -22.03 10.16
CA MET A 111 11.93 -21.90 10.07
C MET A 111 12.51 -21.06 11.22
N GLY A 112 11.73 -20.68 12.22
CA GLY A 112 12.18 -19.89 13.36
C GLY A 112 12.78 -18.52 13.00
N GLY A 113 12.34 -17.93 11.88
CA GLY A 113 12.80 -16.61 11.44
C GLY A 113 14.10 -16.62 10.62
N ASN A 114 14.57 -17.78 10.15
CA ASN A 114 15.83 -17.91 9.42
C ASN A 114 15.62 -18.60 8.07
N ILE A 115 16.32 -18.16 7.04
CA ILE A 115 16.38 -18.85 5.73
C ILE A 115 17.84 -19.20 5.45
N THR A 116 18.11 -20.48 5.17
CA THR A 116 19.44 -20.97 4.78
C THR A 116 19.36 -21.59 3.38
N LEU A 117 20.07 -21.03 2.42
CA LEU A 117 20.15 -21.54 1.05
C LEU A 117 21.61 -21.54 0.58
N GLY A 118 22.15 -22.73 0.28
CA GLY A 118 23.45 -22.86 -0.35
C GLY A 118 24.63 -22.20 0.39
N GLY A 119 24.58 -22.17 1.76
CA GLY A 119 25.62 -21.53 2.57
C GLY A 119 25.39 -20.03 2.86
N LEU A 120 24.36 -19.41 2.26
CA LEU A 120 23.92 -18.06 2.60
C LEU A 120 22.80 -18.14 3.65
N THR A 121 22.95 -17.39 4.75
CA THR A 121 21.93 -17.31 5.81
C THR A 121 21.35 -15.89 5.82
N ALA A 122 20.03 -15.78 5.65
CA ALA A 122 19.27 -14.58 5.96
C ALA A 122 18.48 -14.82 7.24
N SER A 123 18.56 -13.91 8.20
CA SER A 123 17.90 -14.05 9.50
C SER A 123 17.09 -12.81 9.85
N GLY A 124 16.11 -12.99 10.76
CA GLY A 124 15.32 -11.90 11.28
C GLY A 124 14.53 -11.14 10.19
N TYR A 125 14.62 -9.81 10.20
CA TYR A 125 13.88 -8.96 9.29
C TYR A 125 14.18 -9.22 7.80
N ALA A 126 15.45 -9.48 7.44
CA ALA A 126 15.84 -9.74 6.05
C ALA A 126 15.17 -11.01 5.50
N ALA A 127 15.09 -12.07 6.30
CA ALA A 127 14.41 -13.31 5.92
C ALA A 127 12.92 -13.07 5.69
N VAL A 128 12.26 -12.34 6.58
CA VAL A 128 10.85 -11.99 6.47
C VAL A 128 10.59 -11.15 5.21
N LEU A 129 11.43 -10.14 4.96
CA LEU A 129 11.30 -9.27 3.78
C LEU A 129 11.44 -10.05 2.47
N ILE A 130 12.46 -10.89 2.36
CA ILE A 130 12.69 -11.72 1.16
C ILE A 130 11.53 -12.69 0.96
N ALA A 131 11.09 -13.37 2.03
CA ALA A 131 9.99 -14.32 1.96
C ALA A 131 8.66 -13.67 1.56
N ALA A 132 8.35 -12.51 2.13
CA ALA A 132 7.17 -11.71 1.76
C ALA A 132 7.22 -11.29 0.28
N PHE A 133 8.36 -10.79 -0.17
CA PHE A 133 8.53 -10.35 -1.55
C PHE A 133 8.41 -11.51 -2.54
N VAL A 134 9.11 -12.61 -2.30
CA VAL A 134 9.03 -13.81 -3.14
C VAL A 134 7.62 -14.39 -3.15
N GLY A 135 6.97 -14.50 -1.99
CA GLY A 135 5.59 -14.97 -1.88
C GLY A 135 4.60 -14.09 -2.66
N SER A 136 4.71 -12.78 -2.52
CA SER A 136 3.89 -11.81 -3.28
C SER A 136 4.11 -11.93 -4.80
N ILE A 137 5.36 -11.95 -5.24
CA ILE A 137 5.70 -12.06 -6.66
C ILE A 137 5.21 -13.40 -7.23
N THR A 138 5.34 -14.48 -6.48
CA THR A 138 4.85 -15.81 -6.90
C THR A 138 3.34 -15.76 -7.19
N ILE A 139 2.53 -15.22 -6.28
CA ILE A 139 1.09 -15.08 -6.50
C ILE A 139 0.80 -14.10 -7.65
N ALA A 140 1.52 -12.97 -7.74
CA ALA A 140 1.35 -12.04 -8.84
C ALA A 140 1.62 -12.70 -10.21
N LEU A 141 2.65 -13.56 -10.31
CA LEU A 141 2.96 -14.33 -11.51
C LEU A 141 1.89 -15.38 -11.81
N ILE A 142 1.35 -16.06 -10.81
CA ILE A 142 0.24 -17.02 -10.97
C ILE A 142 -1.00 -16.28 -11.53
N VAL A 143 -1.38 -15.15 -10.95
CA VAL A 143 -2.50 -14.33 -11.41
C VAL A 143 -2.25 -13.84 -12.85
N LEU A 144 -1.02 -13.40 -13.15
CA LEU A 144 -0.62 -12.99 -14.50
C LEU A 144 -0.72 -14.14 -15.51
N PHE A 145 -0.30 -15.35 -15.14
CA PHE A 145 -0.44 -16.56 -15.94
C PHE A 145 -1.90 -16.83 -16.28
N PHE A 146 -2.79 -16.83 -15.26
CA PHE A 146 -4.23 -17.01 -15.50
C PHE A 146 -4.83 -15.85 -16.31
N SER A 147 -4.35 -14.61 -16.15
CA SER A 147 -4.79 -13.47 -16.95
C SER A 147 -4.55 -13.65 -18.46
N ASN A 148 -3.54 -14.43 -18.85
CA ASN A 148 -3.25 -14.72 -20.24
C ASN A 148 -4.18 -15.82 -20.82
N ILE A 149 -4.71 -16.70 -19.97
CA ILE A 149 -5.61 -17.79 -20.36
C ILE A 149 -7.06 -17.32 -20.31
N VAL A 150 -7.42 -16.62 -19.22
CA VAL A 150 -8.80 -16.21 -18.93
C VAL A 150 -9.04 -14.78 -19.45
N ARG A 151 -9.94 -14.65 -20.40
CA ARG A 151 -10.31 -13.33 -20.97
C ARG A 151 -11.33 -12.58 -20.12
N ASN A 152 -12.11 -13.28 -19.30
CA ASN A 152 -13.15 -12.70 -18.47
C ASN A 152 -12.57 -12.15 -17.17
N ALA A 153 -12.75 -10.84 -16.95
CA ALA A 153 -12.26 -10.14 -15.77
C ALA A 153 -12.85 -10.68 -14.46
N ILE A 154 -14.14 -11.06 -14.45
CA ILE A 154 -14.80 -11.59 -13.24
C ILE A 154 -14.21 -12.95 -12.87
N VAL A 155 -13.97 -13.82 -13.84
CA VAL A 155 -13.36 -15.14 -13.59
C VAL A 155 -11.95 -14.97 -13.02
N LEU A 156 -11.16 -14.01 -13.53
CA LEU A 156 -9.83 -13.73 -13.01
C LEU A 156 -9.87 -13.22 -11.56
N LEU A 157 -10.87 -12.40 -11.23
CA LEU A 157 -11.08 -11.94 -9.85
C LEU A 157 -11.42 -13.13 -8.92
N ILE A 158 -12.28 -14.04 -9.35
CA ILE A 158 -12.62 -15.25 -8.59
C ILE A 158 -11.37 -16.12 -8.37
N ILE A 159 -10.52 -16.28 -9.38
CA ILE A 159 -9.25 -17.00 -9.26
C ILE A 159 -8.38 -16.36 -8.17
N GLY A 160 -8.24 -15.02 -8.15
CA GLY A 160 -7.50 -14.32 -7.12
C GLY A 160 -8.04 -14.58 -5.71
N ILE A 161 -9.36 -14.53 -5.53
CA ILE A 161 -10.03 -14.85 -4.26
C ILE A 161 -9.78 -16.32 -3.86
N MET A 162 -9.86 -17.26 -4.78
CA MET A 162 -9.62 -18.68 -4.49
C MET A 162 -8.16 -18.94 -4.07
N ILE A 163 -7.20 -18.27 -4.72
CA ILE A 163 -5.79 -18.29 -4.30
C ILE A 163 -5.67 -17.75 -2.88
N GLY A 164 -6.35 -16.66 -2.56
CA GLY A 164 -6.40 -16.11 -1.20
C GLY A 164 -6.90 -17.12 -0.17
N TYR A 165 -7.96 -17.86 -0.46
CA TYR A 165 -8.46 -18.91 0.43
C TYR A 165 -7.49 -20.09 0.57
N LEU A 166 -6.85 -20.54 -0.52
CA LEU A 166 -5.84 -21.58 -0.46
C LEU A 166 -4.65 -21.20 0.41
N THR A 167 -4.12 -19.99 0.23
CA THR A 167 -3.02 -19.47 1.06
C THR A 167 -3.42 -19.31 2.51
N SER A 168 -4.62 -18.81 2.80
CA SER A 168 -5.16 -18.70 4.17
C SER A 168 -5.30 -20.05 4.84
N SER A 169 -5.78 -21.07 4.12
CA SER A 169 -5.85 -22.44 4.65
C SER A 169 -4.47 -23.02 4.96
N ALA A 170 -3.50 -22.81 4.06
CA ALA A 170 -2.11 -23.21 4.30
C ALA A 170 -1.52 -22.53 5.55
N ILE A 171 -1.74 -21.22 5.71
CA ILE A 171 -1.29 -20.45 6.89
C ILE A 171 -1.95 -21.00 8.15
N THR A 172 -3.23 -21.37 8.12
CA THR A 172 -3.92 -21.94 9.28
C THR A 172 -3.30 -23.28 9.69
N LEU A 173 -2.92 -24.13 8.74
CA LEU A 173 -2.21 -25.38 9.02
C LEU A 173 -0.81 -25.12 9.61
N LEU A 174 -0.08 -24.14 9.08
CA LEU A 174 1.23 -23.74 9.62
C LEU A 174 1.12 -23.24 11.07
N ASN A 175 0.11 -22.41 11.36
CA ASN A 175 -0.15 -21.91 12.72
C ASN A 175 -0.46 -23.04 13.71
N PHE A 176 -1.15 -24.11 13.27
CA PHE A 176 -1.49 -25.25 14.13
C PHE A 176 -0.24 -25.98 14.66
N TYR A 177 0.81 -26.05 13.85
CA TYR A 177 2.08 -26.71 14.23
C TYR A 177 3.15 -25.75 14.78
N ALA A 178 2.88 -24.44 14.78
CA ALA A 178 3.87 -23.43 15.12
C ALA A 178 4.06 -23.26 16.63
N THR A 179 5.20 -22.69 17.01
CA THR A 179 5.45 -22.25 18.39
C THR A 179 4.68 -20.96 18.72
N ALA A 180 4.39 -20.73 20.01
CA ALA A 180 3.70 -19.53 20.47
C ALA A 180 4.43 -18.23 20.04
N ASP A 181 5.76 -18.22 20.09
CA ASP A 181 6.58 -17.07 19.68
C ASP A 181 6.51 -16.83 18.17
N GLY A 182 6.51 -17.91 17.37
CA GLY A 182 6.32 -17.81 15.92
C GLY A 182 4.96 -17.22 15.56
N VAL A 183 3.89 -17.72 16.18
CA VAL A 183 2.53 -17.19 15.99
C VAL A 183 2.45 -15.71 16.38
N ARG A 184 3.01 -15.34 17.53
CA ARG A 184 3.05 -13.94 17.98
C ARG A 184 3.78 -13.05 16.99
N SER A 185 4.94 -13.46 16.50
CA SER A 185 5.73 -12.71 15.52
C SER A 185 4.97 -12.53 14.20
N TYR A 186 4.32 -13.60 13.73
CA TYR A 186 3.48 -13.56 12.54
C TYR A 186 2.29 -12.60 12.69
N LEU A 187 1.59 -12.63 13.84
CA LEU A 187 0.47 -11.74 14.12
C LEU A 187 0.92 -10.26 14.14
N LEU A 188 2.08 -9.97 14.78
CA LEU A 188 2.63 -8.61 14.82
C LEU A 188 2.97 -8.10 13.40
N TRP A 189 3.60 -8.95 12.57
CA TRP A 189 3.86 -8.60 11.17
C TRP A 189 2.56 -8.32 10.39
N GLY A 190 1.52 -9.14 10.60
CA GLY A 190 0.21 -9.00 9.95
C GLY A 190 -0.56 -7.74 10.33
N MET A 191 -0.18 -7.06 11.42
CA MET A 191 -0.81 -5.79 11.83
C MET A 191 -0.44 -4.62 10.90
N GLY A 192 0.65 -4.75 10.14
CA GLY A 192 1.17 -3.70 9.29
C GLY A 192 1.77 -2.52 10.08
N SER A 193 2.84 -1.93 9.58
CA SER A 193 3.49 -0.78 10.24
C SER A 193 4.35 0.01 9.27
N PHE A 194 4.31 1.35 9.37
CA PHE A 194 5.26 2.20 8.66
C PHE A 194 6.59 2.34 9.42
N ASN A 195 6.66 1.90 10.68
CA ASN A 195 7.89 1.91 11.48
C ASN A 195 8.85 0.76 11.15
N SER A 196 8.45 -0.18 10.30
CA SER A 196 9.24 -1.36 9.95
C SER A 196 10.44 -1.03 9.07
N VAL A 197 10.46 0.14 8.42
CA VAL A 197 11.50 0.54 7.46
C VAL A 197 12.47 1.49 8.11
N THR A 198 13.75 1.12 8.16
CA THR A 198 14.82 1.98 8.69
C THR A 198 15.32 2.97 7.63
N LEU A 199 16.03 4.01 8.06
CA LEU A 199 16.61 5.01 7.15
C LEU A 199 17.53 4.37 6.10
N GLU A 200 18.29 3.35 6.47
CA GLU A 200 19.19 2.61 5.56
C GLU A 200 18.44 1.82 4.49
N GLN A 201 17.19 1.44 4.75
CA GLN A 201 16.34 0.68 3.82
C GLN A 201 15.53 1.58 2.88
N ILE A 202 15.34 2.86 3.21
CA ILE A 202 14.61 3.84 2.40
C ILE A 202 15.11 3.90 0.95
N PRO A 203 16.43 3.92 0.66
CA PRO A 203 16.91 3.97 -0.72
C PRO A 203 16.47 2.75 -1.54
N LEU A 204 16.57 1.54 -0.98
CA LEU A 204 16.13 0.31 -1.65
C LEU A 204 14.60 0.32 -1.86
N PHE A 205 13.85 0.68 -0.83
CA PHE A 205 12.40 0.77 -0.89
C PHE A 205 11.93 1.79 -1.93
N SER A 206 12.59 2.97 -1.98
CA SER A 206 12.31 4.02 -2.96
C SER A 206 12.66 3.56 -4.39
N LEU A 207 13.77 2.85 -4.57
CA LEU A 207 14.19 2.31 -5.86
C LEU A 207 13.18 1.29 -6.42
N LEU A 208 12.57 0.49 -5.57
CA LEU A 208 11.54 -0.47 -5.98
C LEU A 208 10.21 0.20 -6.35
N ILE A 209 9.87 1.31 -5.73
CA ILE A 209 8.55 1.96 -5.85
C ILE A 209 8.55 3.09 -6.89
N ILE A 210 9.49 4.04 -6.79
CA ILE A 210 9.43 5.30 -7.57
C ILE A 210 9.45 5.05 -9.08
N PRO A 211 10.33 4.20 -9.66
CA PRO A 211 10.32 3.94 -11.09
C PRO A 211 9.00 3.32 -11.57
N VAL A 212 8.41 2.43 -10.75
CA VAL A 212 7.14 1.79 -11.07
C VAL A 212 6.00 2.80 -11.02
N LEU A 213 5.96 3.70 -10.02
CA LEU A 213 4.99 4.80 -9.97
C LEU A 213 5.13 5.75 -11.18
N ILE A 214 6.35 6.13 -11.54
CA ILE A 214 6.61 6.97 -12.72
C ILE A 214 6.10 6.29 -13.99
N SER A 215 6.31 4.98 -14.14
CA SER A 215 5.83 4.23 -15.31
C SER A 215 4.32 4.33 -15.52
N THR A 216 3.53 4.50 -14.45
CA THR A 216 2.07 4.61 -14.55
C THR A 216 1.61 5.86 -15.30
N PHE A 217 2.38 6.94 -15.27
CA PHE A 217 2.05 8.17 -16.00
C PHE A 217 2.12 8.02 -17.52
N PHE A 218 2.95 7.11 -18.02
CA PHE A 218 3.00 6.79 -19.46
C PHE A 218 1.75 6.02 -19.92
N LEU A 219 1.00 5.44 -18.99
CA LEU A 219 -0.21 4.66 -19.27
C LEU A 219 -1.49 5.50 -19.29
N ILE A 220 -1.45 6.81 -19.05
CA ILE A 220 -2.63 7.69 -19.00
C ILE A 220 -3.48 7.55 -20.27
N LYS A 221 -2.87 7.64 -21.45
CA LYS A 221 -3.59 7.55 -22.74
C LYS A 221 -4.22 6.17 -22.95
N PRO A 222 -3.49 5.04 -22.80
CA PRO A 222 -4.07 3.70 -22.85
C PRO A 222 -5.19 3.48 -21.82
N LEU A 223 -5.03 3.98 -20.59
CA LEU A 223 -6.04 3.87 -19.54
C LEU A 223 -7.33 4.62 -19.91
N ASN A 224 -7.23 5.83 -20.46
CA ASN A 224 -8.39 6.59 -20.91
C ASN A 224 -9.14 5.86 -22.02
N ALA A 225 -8.44 5.35 -23.00
CA ALA A 225 -9.07 4.56 -24.07
C ALA A 225 -9.72 3.26 -23.52
N PHE A 226 -9.08 2.61 -22.57
CA PHE A 226 -9.59 1.38 -21.95
C PHE A 226 -10.84 1.64 -21.09
N SER A 227 -10.91 2.78 -20.40
CA SER A 227 -12.09 3.19 -19.62
C SER A 227 -13.34 3.40 -20.49
N LEU A 228 -13.18 3.83 -21.75
CA LEU A 228 -14.28 3.96 -22.70
C LEU A 228 -14.81 2.63 -23.25
N GLY A 229 -14.05 1.55 -23.10
CA GLY A 229 -14.47 0.20 -23.50
C GLY A 229 -13.36 -0.59 -24.20
N GLU A 230 -13.36 -1.91 -24.01
CA GLU A 230 -12.34 -2.78 -24.64
C GLU A 230 -12.40 -2.74 -26.18
N LEU A 231 -13.61 -2.72 -26.74
CA LEU A 231 -13.80 -2.62 -28.20
C LEU A 231 -13.28 -1.29 -28.73
N TYR A 232 -13.56 -0.20 -28.02
CA TYR A 232 -13.08 1.14 -28.38
C TYR A 232 -11.54 1.20 -28.32
N ALA A 233 -10.94 0.70 -27.24
CA ALA A 233 -9.49 0.63 -27.11
C ALA A 233 -8.82 -0.20 -28.23
N ARG A 234 -9.43 -1.34 -28.62
CA ARG A 234 -8.94 -2.15 -29.75
C ARG A 234 -9.00 -1.41 -31.08
N ASN A 235 -10.08 -0.67 -31.34
CA ASN A 235 -10.22 0.14 -32.57
C ASN A 235 -9.17 1.28 -32.62
N LEU A 236 -8.69 1.74 -31.48
CA LEU A 236 -7.55 2.69 -31.38
C LEU A 236 -6.17 2.00 -31.47
N GLY A 237 -6.12 0.69 -31.76
CA GLY A 237 -4.88 -0.06 -31.92
C GLY A 237 -4.25 -0.54 -30.60
N ILE A 238 -4.93 -0.40 -29.45
CA ILE A 238 -4.43 -0.85 -28.15
C ILE A 238 -4.62 -2.36 -28.02
N LYS A 239 -3.52 -3.07 -27.77
CA LYS A 239 -3.53 -4.49 -27.42
C LYS A 239 -4.02 -4.66 -25.99
N VAL A 240 -5.34 -4.83 -25.81
CA VAL A 240 -6.01 -4.89 -24.48
C VAL A 240 -5.38 -5.92 -23.55
N GLN A 241 -5.03 -7.11 -24.06
CA GLN A 241 -4.41 -8.16 -23.24
C GLN A 241 -3.04 -7.74 -22.72
N THR A 242 -2.22 -7.14 -23.56
CA THR A 242 -0.90 -6.61 -23.16
C THR A 242 -1.03 -5.51 -22.13
N LEU A 243 -1.98 -4.58 -22.33
CA LEU A 243 -2.24 -3.52 -21.36
C LEU A 243 -2.66 -4.09 -20.00
N ARG A 244 -3.59 -5.06 -19.97
CA ARG A 244 -4.01 -5.74 -18.76
C ARG A 244 -2.85 -6.41 -18.04
N SER A 245 -1.98 -7.11 -18.77
CA SER A 245 -0.77 -7.73 -18.19
C SER A 245 0.18 -6.69 -17.60
N ILE A 246 0.42 -5.57 -18.28
CA ILE A 246 1.25 -4.47 -17.77
C ILE A 246 0.66 -3.90 -16.47
N LEU A 247 -0.66 -3.65 -16.43
CA LEU A 247 -1.32 -3.11 -15.24
C LEU A 247 -1.23 -4.08 -14.06
N LEU A 248 -1.37 -5.39 -14.30
CA LEU A 248 -1.20 -6.41 -13.26
C LEU A 248 0.25 -6.51 -12.75
N ILE A 249 1.25 -6.41 -13.65
CA ILE A 249 2.67 -6.41 -13.27
C ILE A 249 2.97 -5.18 -12.39
N ILE A 250 2.58 -3.99 -12.82
CA ILE A 250 2.79 -2.75 -12.06
C ILE A 250 2.14 -2.85 -10.69
N THR A 251 0.89 -3.27 -10.62
CA THR A 251 0.17 -3.46 -9.36
C THR A 251 0.85 -4.51 -8.49
N GLY A 252 1.24 -5.64 -9.07
CA GLY A 252 1.95 -6.71 -8.37
C GLY A 252 3.25 -6.23 -7.74
N LEU A 253 4.07 -5.48 -8.49
CA LEU A 253 5.33 -4.93 -7.99
C LEU A 253 5.12 -3.90 -6.89
N LEU A 254 4.16 -2.97 -7.04
CA LEU A 254 3.87 -1.97 -6.01
C LEU A 254 3.37 -2.62 -4.71
N VAL A 255 2.42 -3.54 -4.82
CA VAL A 255 1.85 -4.23 -3.65
C VAL A 255 2.89 -5.14 -3.00
N ALA A 256 3.64 -5.93 -3.77
CA ALA A 256 4.71 -6.79 -3.26
C ALA A 256 5.77 -5.96 -2.50
N SER A 257 6.19 -4.81 -3.05
CA SER A 257 7.14 -3.93 -2.39
C SER A 257 6.58 -3.40 -1.05
N VAL A 258 5.36 -2.85 -1.06
CA VAL A 258 4.74 -2.31 0.17
C VAL A 258 4.55 -3.40 1.21
N THR A 259 3.95 -4.53 0.83
CA THR A 259 3.63 -5.61 1.79
C THR A 259 4.88 -6.25 2.38
N SER A 260 5.97 -6.36 1.59
CA SER A 260 7.23 -6.94 2.07
C SER A 260 7.89 -6.07 3.14
N PHE A 261 7.89 -4.75 2.98
CA PHE A 261 8.52 -3.83 3.92
C PHE A 261 7.65 -3.46 5.12
N CYS A 262 6.35 -3.30 4.90
CA CYS A 262 5.42 -2.74 5.89
C CYS A 262 4.39 -3.74 6.42
N GLY A 263 4.38 -4.97 5.92
CA GLY A 263 3.27 -5.90 6.14
C GLY A 263 2.04 -5.54 5.29
N PRO A 264 0.98 -6.33 5.37
CA PRO A 264 -0.25 -6.09 4.63
C PRO A 264 -0.93 -4.81 5.12
N ILE A 265 -1.34 -3.93 4.18
CA ILE A 265 -2.06 -2.68 4.49
C ILE A 265 -3.35 -2.66 3.67
N SER A 266 -4.47 -2.64 4.37
CA SER A 266 -5.80 -2.73 3.78
C SER A 266 -6.42 -1.35 3.51
N PHE A 267 -7.49 -1.32 2.70
CA PHE A 267 -8.39 -0.20 2.45
C PHE A 267 -7.83 1.01 1.70
N ILE A 268 -6.56 1.40 1.80
CA ILE A 268 -6.03 2.58 1.10
C ILE A 268 -6.27 2.46 -0.40
N GLY A 269 -5.89 1.33 -1.01
CA GLY A 269 -6.07 1.10 -2.43
C GLY A 269 -7.53 1.01 -2.87
N LEU A 270 -8.43 0.64 -1.98
CA LEU A 270 -9.86 0.59 -2.28
C LEU A 270 -10.52 1.97 -2.11
N ALA A 271 -10.30 2.63 -0.98
CA ALA A 271 -11.01 3.84 -0.59
C ALA A 271 -10.56 5.09 -1.36
N VAL A 272 -9.25 5.24 -1.60
CA VAL A 272 -8.69 6.48 -2.16
C VAL A 272 -9.17 6.78 -3.57
N PRO A 273 -9.17 5.85 -4.55
CA PRO A 273 -9.70 6.14 -5.89
C PRO A 273 -11.17 6.54 -5.86
N HIS A 274 -11.95 6.00 -4.90
CA HIS A 274 -13.35 6.40 -4.70
C HIS A 274 -13.48 7.83 -4.20
N LEU A 275 -12.68 8.22 -3.20
CA LEU A 275 -12.66 9.59 -2.68
C LEU A 275 -12.37 10.59 -3.79
N VAL A 276 -11.37 10.31 -4.62
CA VAL A 276 -11.00 11.19 -5.72
C VAL A 276 -12.14 11.32 -6.73
N ARG A 277 -12.76 10.21 -7.15
CA ARG A 277 -13.91 10.24 -8.07
C ARG A 277 -15.13 10.96 -7.51
N LEU A 278 -15.33 10.93 -6.17
CA LEU A 278 -16.40 11.70 -5.53
C LEU A 278 -16.21 13.20 -5.69
N VAL A 279 -14.95 13.65 -5.52
CA VAL A 279 -14.63 15.08 -5.52
C VAL A 279 -14.59 15.66 -6.93
N ILE A 280 -13.84 15.01 -7.84
CA ILE A 280 -13.59 15.60 -9.17
C ILE A 280 -14.65 15.24 -10.22
N SER A 281 -15.47 14.20 -9.97
CA SER A 281 -16.51 13.73 -10.91
C SER A 281 -16.01 13.55 -12.34
N SER A 282 -14.75 13.11 -12.52
CA SER A 282 -14.09 12.90 -13.81
C SER A 282 -13.48 11.51 -13.84
N GLU A 283 -13.58 10.85 -15.00
CA GLU A 283 -12.94 9.57 -15.29
C GLU A 283 -11.65 9.73 -16.12
N ASP A 284 -11.23 10.99 -16.41
CA ASP A 284 -9.98 11.22 -17.14
C ASP A 284 -8.77 10.96 -16.25
N ASN A 285 -7.99 9.93 -16.61
CA ASN A 285 -6.80 9.50 -15.88
C ASN A 285 -5.70 10.57 -15.84
N LYS A 286 -5.74 11.59 -16.70
CA LYS A 286 -4.83 12.75 -16.62
C LYS A 286 -4.93 13.46 -15.26
N TRP A 287 -6.14 13.52 -14.70
CA TRP A 287 -6.41 14.12 -13.39
C TRP A 287 -6.57 13.08 -12.29
N LEU A 288 -7.21 11.96 -12.63
CA LEU A 288 -7.52 10.92 -11.67
C LEU A 288 -6.25 10.28 -11.10
N LEU A 289 -5.24 10.00 -11.93
CA LEU A 289 -4.02 9.32 -11.51
C LEU A 289 -3.19 10.18 -10.53
N PRO A 290 -2.78 11.44 -10.84
CA PRO A 290 -2.02 12.25 -9.90
C PRO A 290 -2.80 12.57 -8.62
N LEU A 291 -4.09 12.85 -8.72
CA LEU A 291 -4.90 13.12 -7.53
C LEU A 291 -5.06 11.88 -6.64
N THR A 292 -5.20 10.70 -7.23
CA THR A 292 -5.22 9.44 -6.48
C THR A 292 -3.90 9.21 -5.75
N LEU A 293 -2.77 9.49 -6.40
CA LEU A 293 -1.45 9.39 -5.80
C LEU A 293 -1.35 10.30 -4.56
N PHE A 294 -1.62 11.59 -4.72
CA PHE A 294 -1.51 12.55 -3.60
C PHE A 294 -2.56 12.33 -2.51
N THR A 295 -3.78 11.91 -2.86
CA THR A 295 -4.79 11.55 -1.86
C THR A 295 -4.38 10.30 -1.09
N GLY A 296 -3.73 9.33 -1.75
CA GLY A 296 -3.15 8.16 -1.10
C GLY A 296 -2.08 8.52 -0.08
N VAL A 297 -1.19 9.44 -0.45
CA VAL A 297 -0.19 10.01 0.46
C VAL A 297 -0.86 10.66 1.68
N ALA A 298 -1.84 11.53 1.45
CA ALA A 298 -2.57 12.21 2.53
C ALA A 298 -3.28 11.21 3.45
N MET A 299 -3.92 10.18 2.88
CA MET A 299 -4.62 9.13 3.64
C MET A 299 -3.65 8.31 4.50
N ALA A 300 -2.50 7.91 3.95
CA ALA A 300 -1.49 7.15 4.69
C ALA A 300 -0.88 7.96 5.84
N LEU A 301 -0.51 9.22 5.59
CA LEU A 301 -0.01 10.12 6.62
C LEU A 301 -1.05 10.40 7.70
N PHE A 302 -2.31 10.57 7.34
CA PHE A 302 -3.41 10.75 8.28
C PHE A 302 -3.62 9.50 9.15
N CYS A 303 -3.66 8.31 8.55
CA CYS A 303 -3.75 7.06 9.30
C CYS A 303 -2.53 6.85 10.22
N ASN A 304 -1.32 7.19 9.74
CA ASN A 304 -0.12 7.12 10.56
C ASN A 304 -0.20 8.01 11.81
N LEU A 305 -0.66 9.25 11.63
CA LEU A 305 -0.87 10.18 12.73
C LEU A 305 -1.87 9.62 13.77
N LEU A 306 -2.98 9.04 13.29
CA LEU A 306 -3.97 8.39 14.17
C LEU A 306 -3.40 7.20 14.95
N CYS A 307 -2.47 6.44 14.34
CA CYS A 307 -1.82 5.32 15.01
C CYS A 307 -0.98 5.76 16.23
N VAL A 308 -0.45 6.95 16.21
CA VAL A 308 0.47 7.46 17.26
C VAL A 308 -0.27 8.27 18.33
N LEU A 309 -1.52 8.71 18.09
CA LEU A 309 -2.29 9.55 19.01
C LEU A 309 -2.49 8.99 20.44
N PRO A 310 -2.58 7.64 20.68
CA PRO A 310 -2.65 7.12 22.04
C PRO A 310 -1.43 7.45 22.91
N GLY A 311 -0.32 7.96 22.34
CA GLY A 311 0.87 8.41 23.04
C GLY A 311 1.52 7.27 23.85
N GLU A 312 1.69 7.47 25.14
CA GLU A 312 2.36 6.50 26.05
C GLU A 312 1.69 5.13 26.13
N ARG A 313 0.42 4.98 25.72
CA ARG A 313 -0.28 3.67 25.67
C ARG A 313 0.16 2.79 24.50
N GLY A 314 1.09 3.26 23.67
CA GLY A 314 1.60 2.55 22.50
C GLY A 314 0.88 2.93 21.19
N ALA A 315 1.44 2.50 20.07
CA ALA A 315 0.88 2.76 18.76
C ALA A 315 -0.23 1.75 18.40
N LEU A 316 -1.31 2.23 17.77
CA LEU A 316 -2.37 1.38 17.25
C LEU A 316 -1.88 0.60 16.02
N PRO A 317 -2.38 -0.63 15.80
CA PRO A 317 -2.10 -1.38 14.58
C PRO A 317 -2.58 -0.61 13.34
N LEU A 318 -1.71 -0.47 12.34
CA LEU A 318 -2.01 0.32 11.14
C LEU A 318 -3.24 -0.22 10.38
N ASN A 319 -3.35 -1.54 10.25
CA ASN A 319 -4.49 -2.18 9.58
C ASN A 319 -5.83 -1.90 10.27
N ALA A 320 -5.85 -1.79 11.60
CA ALA A 320 -7.07 -1.43 12.33
C ALA A 320 -7.49 0.02 12.00
N VAL A 321 -6.54 0.95 12.00
CA VAL A 321 -6.80 2.36 11.72
C VAL A 321 -7.21 2.56 10.25
N THR A 322 -6.50 1.98 9.30
CA THR A 322 -6.85 2.09 7.86
C THR A 322 -8.21 1.48 7.55
N SER A 323 -8.58 0.40 8.25
CA SER A 323 -9.91 -0.21 8.11
C SER A 323 -11.02 0.67 8.71
N LEU A 324 -10.81 1.22 9.90
CA LEU A 324 -11.77 2.12 10.55
C LEU A 324 -12.03 3.40 9.77
N VAL A 325 -11.01 3.92 9.10
CA VAL A 325 -11.12 5.12 8.25
C VAL A 325 -11.64 4.76 6.86
N GLY A 326 -11.13 3.70 6.25
CA GLY A 326 -11.42 3.34 4.88
C GLY A 326 -12.78 2.69 4.66
N ALA A 327 -13.22 1.80 5.55
CA ALA A 327 -14.49 1.10 5.39
C ALA A 327 -15.72 2.03 5.38
N PRO A 328 -15.85 3.04 6.27
CA PRO A 328 -16.95 3.99 6.19
C PRO A 328 -17.00 4.78 4.89
N ILE A 329 -15.82 5.14 4.34
CA ILE A 329 -15.71 5.85 3.06
C ILE A 329 -16.28 4.99 1.94
N VAL A 330 -15.86 3.72 1.87
CA VAL A 330 -16.32 2.77 0.84
C VAL A 330 -17.83 2.53 0.99
N LEU A 331 -18.32 2.31 2.21
CA LEU A 331 -19.76 2.12 2.47
C LEU A 331 -20.57 3.34 2.03
N TYR A 332 -20.12 4.55 2.37
CA TYR A 332 -20.77 5.77 1.94
C TYR A 332 -20.89 5.84 0.41
N VAL A 333 -19.80 5.55 -0.30
CA VAL A 333 -19.78 5.55 -1.76
C VAL A 333 -20.75 4.54 -2.34
N ILE A 334 -20.76 3.31 -1.82
CA ILE A 334 -21.65 2.24 -2.31
C ILE A 334 -23.11 2.63 -2.11
N VAL A 335 -23.48 3.07 -0.91
CA VAL A 335 -24.88 3.36 -0.58
C VAL A 335 -25.42 4.58 -1.31
N PHE A 336 -24.64 5.66 -1.40
CA PHE A 336 -25.14 6.93 -1.92
C PHE A 336 -24.90 7.16 -3.41
N LYS A 337 -23.89 6.53 -4.01
CA LYS A 337 -23.58 6.70 -5.43
C LYS A 337 -24.20 5.63 -6.32
N LEU A 338 -24.33 4.39 -5.85
CA LEU A 338 -25.02 3.34 -6.61
C LEU A 338 -26.54 3.58 -6.72
N LYS A 339 -27.16 4.24 -5.73
CA LYS A 339 -28.56 4.71 -5.83
C LYS A 339 -28.83 5.71 -6.97
N ARG A 340 -27.80 6.30 -7.58
CA ARG A 340 -27.94 7.19 -8.75
C ARG A 340 -27.89 6.46 -10.10
N PHE A 341 -27.61 5.16 -10.09
CA PHE A 341 -27.51 4.33 -11.30
C PHE A 341 -28.58 3.20 -11.34
N SER A 342 -29.41 3.07 -10.33
CA SER A 342 -30.69 2.34 -10.29
C SER A 342 -31.85 3.32 -10.52
#